data_6a276e75c827eccd61868c06c04c1764
#
_entry.id   6a276e75c827eccd61868c06c04c1764
#
_cell.length_a   1.000
_cell.length_b   1.000
_cell.length_c   1.000
_cell.angle_alpha   90.00
_cell.angle_beta   90.00
_cell.angle_gamma   90.00
#
_symmetry.space_group_name_H-M   'P 1'
#
loop_
_entity.id
_entity.type
_entity.pdbx_description
1 polymer ?
#
loop_
_entity_poly.entity_id
_entity_poly.type
_entity_poly.pdbx_seq_one_letter_code
_entity_poly.pdbx_strand_id
1 'polypeptide(L)' 'MLTLFHTDGCHLCEQAWGLVEQAGLAGRTRRCDILDDADWLEAYRVRIPVVRDEAGRELGWPFTLAELQAWLGARE' A
#
# COMPACT_ATOMS: atom_id res chain seq x y z
N MET A 1 -11.72 0.04 3.83
CA MET A 1 -10.90 0.83 2.88
C MET A 1 -9.43 0.58 3.18
N LEU A 2 -8.67 0.22 2.18
CA LEU A 2 -7.22 0.09 2.30
C LEU A 2 -6.56 1.43 1.95
N THR A 3 -5.33 1.60 2.41
CA THR A 3 -4.52 2.77 2.05
C THR A 3 -3.19 2.27 1.48
N LEU A 4 -2.82 2.76 0.29
CA LEU A 4 -1.49 2.56 -0.27
C LEU A 4 -0.70 3.85 -0.10
N PHE A 5 0.34 3.79 0.72
CA PHE A 5 1.27 4.91 0.89
C PHE A 5 2.31 4.87 -0.22
N HIS A 6 2.47 5.99 -0.90
CA HIS A 6 3.34 6.12 -2.06
C HIS A 6 3.86 7.55 -2.17
N THR A 7 4.62 7.83 -3.20
CA THR A 7 4.93 9.18 -3.64
C THR A 7 5.10 9.20 -5.16
N ASP A 8 5.02 10.37 -5.76
CA ASP A 8 5.24 10.53 -7.20
C ASP A 8 6.69 10.19 -7.56
N GLY A 9 6.88 9.57 -8.70
CA GLY A 9 8.19 9.14 -9.16
C GLY A 9 8.69 7.86 -8.52
N CYS A 10 7.91 7.24 -7.65
CA CYS A 10 8.27 5.98 -7.02
C CYS A 10 7.87 4.82 -7.93
N HIS A 11 8.86 4.24 -8.61
CA HIS A 11 8.64 3.15 -9.54
C HIS A 11 8.06 1.90 -8.85
N LEU A 12 8.57 1.58 -7.67
CA LEU A 12 8.08 0.44 -6.89
C LEU A 12 6.64 0.66 -6.42
N CYS A 13 6.26 1.89 -6.13
CA CYS A 13 4.90 2.23 -5.73
C CYS A 13 3.91 1.99 -6.88
N GLU A 14 4.34 2.25 -8.11
CA GLU A 14 3.52 1.95 -9.28
C GLU A 14 3.35 0.46 -9.49
N GLN A 15 4.40 -0.33 -9.24
CA GLN A 15 4.31 -1.79 -9.28
C GLN A 15 3.34 -2.31 -8.23
N ALA A 16 3.39 -1.76 -7.02
CA ALA A 16 2.47 -2.14 -5.95
C ALA A 16 1.02 -1.82 -6.32
N TRP A 17 0.80 -0.64 -6.92
CA TRP A 17 -0.54 -0.28 -7.39
C TRP A 17 -1.05 -1.25 -8.45
N GLY A 18 -0.18 -1.68 -9.37
CA GLY A 18 -0.53 -2.70 -10.36
C GLY A 18 -1.00 -4.00 -9.72
N LEU A 19 -0.37 -4.43 -8.63
CA LEU A 19 -0.79 -5.62 -7.89
C LEU A 19 -2.14 -5.41 -7.20
N VAL A 20 -2.39 -4.22 -6.66
CA VAL A 20 -3.68 -3.86 -6.06
C VAL A 20 -4.79 -3.94 -7.11
N GLU A 21 -4.53 -3.45 -8.31
CA GLU A 21 -5.48 -3.55 -9.43
C GLU A 21 -5.73 -5.00 -9.82
N GLN A 22 -4.67 -5.80 -9.94
CA GLN A 22 -4.79 -7.23 -10.28
C GLN A 22 -5.57 -8.01 -9.24
N ALA A 23 -5.47 -7.62 -7.98
CA ALA A 23 -6.22 -8.26 -6.89
C ALA A 23 -7.68 -7.81 -6.83
N GLY A 24 -8.11 -6.90 -7.71
CA GLY A 24 -9.46 -6.36 -7.71
C GLY A 24 -9.75 -5.40 -6.56
N LEU A 25 -8.70 -4.79 -6.00
CA LEU A 25 -8.82 -3.96 -4.80
C LEU A 25 -8.78 -2.46 -5.09
N ALA A 26 -8.63 -2.04 -6.35
CA ALA A 26 -8.45 -0.62 -6.70
C ALA A 26 -9.61 0.24 -6.17
N GLY A 27 -10.84 -0.24 -6.27
CA GLY A 27 -12.01 0.50 -5.79
C GLY A 27 -12.13 0.57 -4.26
N ARG A 28 -11.32 -0.21 -3.54
CA ARG A 28 -11.28 -0.27 -2.08
C ARG A 28 -10.01 0.32 -1.50
N THR A 29 -9.15 0.88 -2.35
CA THR A 29 -7.83 1.35 -1.93
C THR A 29 -7.66 2.82 -2.26
N ARG A 30 -7.35 3.61 -1.24
CA ARG A 30 -7.01 5.02 -1.40
C ARG A 30 -5.51 5.14 -1.48
N ARG A 31 -5.03 5.90 -2.46
CA ARG A 31 -3.61 6.21 -2.57
C ARG A 31 -3.32 7.51 -1.83
N CYS A 32 -2.35 7.47 -0.94
CA CYS A 32 -1.94 8.64 -0.16
C CYS A 32 -0.47 8.94 -0.43
N ASP A 33 -0.20 10.12 -0.95
CA ASP A 33 1.18 10.57 -1.15
C ASP A 33 1.73 10.99 0.21
N ILE A 34 2.86 10.38 0.61
CA ILE A 34 3.45 10.66 1.91
C ILE A 34 3.95 12.10 2.04
N LEU A 35 4.12 12.82 0.93
CA LEU A 35 4.50 14.23 0.97
C LEU A 35 3.35 15.14 1.44
N ASP A 36 2.13 14.62 1.45
CA ASP A 36 0.95 15.38 1.86
C ASP A 36 0.77 15.47 3.38
N ASP A 37 1.57 14.70 4.13
CA ASP A 37 1.43 14.64 5.60
C ASP A 37 2.80 14.35 6.20
N ALA A 38 3.25 15.20 7.12
CA ALA A 38 4.58 15.09 7.72
C ALA A 38 4.75 13.79 8.52
N ASP A 39 3.69 13.30 9.16
CA ASP A 39 3.75 12.05 9.91
C ASP A 39 3.91 10.86 8.98
N TRP A 40 3.24 10.87 7.83
CA TRP A 40 3.39 9.83 6.81
C TRP A 40 4.81 9.84 6.24
N LEU A 41 5.33 11.03 5.95
CA LEU A 41 6.68 11.15 5.41
C LEU A 41 7.69 10.54 6.37
N GLU A 42 7.61 10.89 7.64
CA GLU A 42 8.53 10.38 8.64
C GLU A 42 8.40 8.86 8.83
N ALA A 43 7.16 8.36 8.88
CA ALA A 43 6.91 6.94 9.14
C ALA A 43 7.29 6.04 7.95
N TYR A 44 7.08 6.52 6.72
CA TYR A 44 7.09 5.64 5.54
C TYR A 44 8.12 5.98 4.47
N ARG A 45 8.87 7.07 4.60
CA ARG A 45 9.73 7.57 3.51
C ARG A 45 10.74 6.56 2.95
N VAL A 46 11.18 5.62 3.78
CA VAL A 46 12.11 4.56 3.35
C VAL A 46 11.43 3.20 3.24
N ARG A 47 10.12 3.14 3.46
CA ARG A 47 9.33 1.91 3.49
C ARG A 47 8.34 1.79 2.35
N ILE A 48 8.02 2.88 1.66
CA ILE A 48 7.04 2.86 0.58
C ILE A 48 7.49 1.95 -0.55
N PRO A 49 6.53 1.24 -1.21
CA PRO A 49 5.09 1.29 -0.98
C PRO A 49 4.66 0.43 0.23
N VAL A 50 3.66 0.90 0.97
CA VAL A 50 3.07 0.18 2.11
C VAL A 50 1.55 0.19 1.96
N VAL A 51 0.94 -0.98 2.12
CA VAL A 51 -0.51 -1.11 2.19
C VAL A 51 -0.91 -1.23 3.66
N ARG A 52 -1.90 -0.45 4.07
CA ARG A 52 -2.40 -0.47 5.45
C ARG A 52 -3.91 -0.67 5.45
N ASP A 53 -4.40 -1.51 6.37
CA ASP A 53 -5.84 -1.73 6.53
C ASP A 53 -6.43 -0.80 7.60
N GLU A 54 -7.73 -0.91 7.82
CA GLU A 54 -8.45 -0.06 8.77
C GLU A 54 -8.06 -0.33 10.22
N ALA A 55 -7.54 -1.52 10.51
CA ALA A 55 -7.07 -1.88 11.83
C ALA A 55 -5.64 -1.41 12.11
N GLY A 56 -4.98 -0.82 11.12
CA GLY A 56 -3.60 -0.37 11.25
C GLY A 56 -2.57 -1.42 10.91
N ARG A 57 -2.97 -2.59 10.43
CA ARG A 57 -2.03 -3.62 9.98
C ARG A 57 -1.41 -3.21 8.65
N GLU A 58 -0.14 -3.51 8.48
CA GLU A 58 0.63 -3.07 7.32
C GLU A 58 1.25 -4.24 6.58
N LEU A 59 1.31 -4.09 5.24
CA LEU A 59 2.08 -4.98 4.38
C LEU A 59 3.06 -4.11 3.61
N GLY A 60 4.36 -4.28 3.90
CA GLY A 60 5.43 -3.50 3.29
C GLY A 60 6.02 -4.18 2.07
N TRP A 61 6.53 -3.34 1.17
CA TRP A 61 7.24 -3.82 -0.02
C TRP A 61 8.56 -4.50 0.35
N PRO A 62 9.01 -5.56 -0.34
CA PRO A 62 8.31 -6.15 -1.49
C PRO A 62 7.23 -7.17 -1.08
N PHE A 63 6.21 -7.27 -1.89
CA PHE A 63 5.21 -8.35 -1.78
C PHE A 63 4.76 -8.77 -3.18
N THR A 64 4.32 -10.01 -3.28
CA THR A 64 3.75 -10.56 -4.51
C THR A 64 2.23 -10.42 -4.48
N LEU A 65 1.59 -10.67 -5.62
CA LEU A 65 0.12 -10.74 -5.67
C LEU A 65 -0.41 -11.78 -4.69
N ALA A 66 0.22 -12.96 -4.63
CA ALA A 66 -0.19 -14.01 -3.71
C ALA A 66 -0.05 -13.58 -2.25
N GLU A 67 1.02 -12.88 -1.91
CA GLU A 67 1.24 -12.38 -0.56
C GLU A 67 0.21 -11.32 -0.17
N LEU A 68 -0.11 -10.42 -1.10
CA LEU A 68 -1.15 -9.41 -0.89
C LEU A 68 -2.51 -10.07 -0.63
N GLN A 69 -2.85 -11.06 -1.45
CA GLN A 69 -4.12 -11.78 -1.32
C GLN A 69 -4.19 -12.56 0.00
N ALA A 70 -3.08 -13.22 0.39
CA ALA A 70 -3.01 -13.96 1.65
C ALA A 70 -3.13 -13.02 2.85
N TRP A 71 -2.46 -11.88 2.81
CA TRP A 71 -2.53 -10.88 3.87
C TRP A 71 -3.96 -10.33 4.02
N LEU A 72 -4.60 -10.05 2.90
CA LEU A 72 -5.99 -9.57 2.89
C LEU A 72 -6.94 -10.62 3.46
N GLY A 73 -6.79 -11.89 3.03
CA GLY A 73 -7.63 -12.98 3.51
C GLY A 73 -7.45 -13.24 5.00
N ALA A 74 -6.26 -13.06 5.53
CA ALA A 74 -5.97 -13.26 6.96
C ALA A 74 -6.69 -12.26 7.85
N ARG A 75 -7.05 -11.08 7.32
CA ARG A 75 -7.75 -10.05 8.10
C ARG A 75 -9.28 -10.20 8.03
N GLU A 76 -9.75 -10.97 7.10
CA GLU A 76 -11.17 -11.22 6.93
C GLU A 76 -11.61 -12.46 7.67
#